data_81a97470d0605736466e10c5e8d33361
#
_entry.id   81a97470d0605736466e10c5e8d33361
#
_cell.length_a   1.000
_cell.length_b   1.000
_cell.length_c   1.000
_cell.angle_alpha   90.00
_cell.angle_beta   90.00
_cell.angle_gamma   90.00
#
_symmetry.space_group_name_H-M   'P 1'
#
loop_
_entity.id
_entity.type
_entity.pdbx_description
1 polymer ?
#
loop_
_entity_poly.entity_id
_entity_poly.type
_entity_poly.pdbx_seq_one_letter_code
_entity_poly.pdbx_strand_id
1 'polypeptide(L)'
;MYKRQLLNKEIYVVADLKKGSKSMMGIVPVPQYISDILCLPGNDLRYVRMEKVIMEHLELVFDKYEVSDKNYICVTRNADISPDDEAYADSGDFRCIMKETLNKRRRMAVVRLETAFPLGKEMEKYFCSRFGITPACIFRTKMPMKLGYIFKIAERIPESKKRALIDPPFTPQPSASLADGSVMEQVKKKDVLLSYPYESMEPFLQLIKEAAADPGVMTIKITIYRLAKKARLVEYLCAAAENGKEVTVLIELRARFDEQNNIDWSERLEEAGCRVLYGFEEYKVHSKICLITYREKGAIKYITQVGTGNYNEKTAKMYTDYSLMTSDQEIGEDAAVFFKNMSIGNLDGAYHHLLVSPKGLKSRVLSLIDDEIRKGERGRIVMKMNSLTDVDFIHKISEASAAGVKIDLIVRGICCILPGIPGKTDNLRVTSIVGRYLEHPRVFVFGSGADAKVYIGSADMMTRNTEKRVEAACPIFDERIKKRLIHDLHVMISDNVKAREMLSDGTYRKKAGDGRVNAQETFMKEALNARRPAAQVHKTEKTSLIRRFFRLFGRR
;
A
#
# COMPACT_ATOMS: atom_id res chain seq x y z
N MET A 1 -33.11 -19.97 -22.29
CA MET A 1 -31.83 -20.50 -21.82
C MET A 1 -30.98 -19.34 -21.35
N TYR A 2 -30.84 -19.12 -20.04
CA TYR A 2 -30.03 -18.02 -19.51
C TYR A 2 -28.57 -18.27 -19.86
N LYS A 3 -27.97 -17.40 -20.69
CA LYS A 3 -26.53 -17.41 -21.01
C LYS A 3 -25.77 -16.94 -19.77
N ARG A 4 -25.45 -17.83 -18.82
CA ARG A 4 -24.56 -17.51 -17.72
C ARG A 4 -23.20 -17.15 -18.31
N GLN A 5 -22.76 -15.91 -18.14
CA GLN A 5 -21.40 -15.50 -18.52
C GLN A 5 -20.41 -15.99 -17.47
N LEU A 6 -19.24 -16.47 -17.91
CA LEU A 6 -18.16 -16.79 -17.00
C LEU A 6 -17.68 -15.51 -16.31
N LEU A 7 -17.60 -15.54 -15.00
CA LEU A 7 -17.14 -14.40 -14.20
C LEU A 7 -15.64 -14.19 -14.35
N ASN A 8 -15.21 -12.94 -14.26
CA ASN A 8 -13.79 -12.57 -14.34
C ASN A 8 -13.00 -13.20 -13.21
N LYS A 9 -11.88 -13.84 -13.55
CA LYS A 9 -10.94 -14.50 -12.60
C LYS A 9 -11.58 -15.59 -11.72
N GLU A 10 -12.66 -16.22 -12.17
CA GLU A 10 -13.22 -17.40 -11.52
C GLU A 10 -12.82 -18.67 -12.24
N ILE A 11 -12.66 -19.77 -11.47
CA ILE A 11 -12.31 -21.07 -12.01
C ILE A 11 -13.59 -21.83 -12.37
N TYR A 12 -13.58 -22.42 -13.54
CA TYR A 12 -14.64 -23.27 -14.04
C TYR A 12 -14.04 -24.60 -14.49
N VAL A 13 -14.65 -25.71 -14.11
CA VAL A 13 -14.35 -27.03 -14.69
C VAL A 13 -15.21 -27.19 -15.93
N VAL A 14 -14.59 -27.58 -17.03
CA VAL A 14 -15.21 -27.68 -18.34
C VAL A 14 -15.03 -29.10 -18.92
N ALA A 15 -16.02 -29.55 -19.66
CA ALA A 15 -15.97 -30.84 -20.31
C ALA A 15 -16.64 -30.82 -21.67
N ASP A 16 -16.09 -31.59 -22.62
CA ASP A 16 -16.78 -31.94 -23.85
C ASP A 16 -17.69 -33.15 -23.58
N LEU A 17 -18.99 -32.92 -23.77
CA LEU A 17 -20.05 -33.88 -23.45
C LEU A 17 -20.65 -34.42 -24.73
N LYS A 18 -20.79 -35.76 -24.83
CA LYS A 18 -21.43 -36.42 -25.96
C LYS A 18 -22.70 -37.14 -25.55
N LYS A 19 -23.72 -37.06 -26.40
CA LYS A 19 -24.95 -37.84 -26.28
C LYS A 19 -25.43 -38.23 -27.67
N GLY A 20 -25.15 -39.47 -28.09
CA GLY A 20 -25.32 -39.91 -29.46
C GLY A 20 -24.43 -39.08 -30.40
N SER A 21 -24.98 -38.50 -31.47
CA SER A 21 -24.27 -37.63 -32.42
C SER A 21 -24.13 -36.18 -31.99
N LYS A 22 -24.65 -35.78 -30.83
CA LYS A 22 -24.62 -34.40 -30.35
C LYS A 22 -23.43 -34.20 -29.38
N SER A 23 -22.63 -33.19 -29.64
CA SER A 23 -21.60 -32.66 -28.73
C SER A 23 -22.06 -31.35 -28.10
N MET A 24 -21.74 -31.14 -26.83
CA MET A 24 -22.01 -29.90 -26.11
C MET A 24 -20.97 -29.64 -25.03
N MET A 25 -20.78 -28.36 -24.69
CA MET A 25 -19.84 -27.95 -23.64
C MET A 25 -20.54 -27.98 -22.27
N GLY A 26 -20.03 -28.84 -21.36
CA GLY A 26 -20.36 -28.82 -19.94
C GLY A 26 -19.50 -27.79 -19.20
N ILE A 27 -20.11 -26.99 -18.33
CA ILE A 27 -19.39 -25.98 -17.55
C ILE A 27 -19.89 -26.02 -16.11
N VAL A 28 -18.99 -26.29 -15.17
CA VAL A 28 -19.25 -26.35 -13.72
C VAL A 28 -18.44 -25.26 -13.01
N PRO A 29 -19.07 -24.27 -12.38
CA PRO A 29 -18.34 -23.30 -11.58
C PRO A 29 -17.74 -23.95 -10.33
N VAL A 30 -16.53 -23.55 -9.94
CA VAL A 30 -16.02 -23.88 -8.59
C VAL A 30 -16.72 -22.95 -7.61
N PRO A 31 -17.55 -23.46 -6.67
CA PRO A 31 -18.39 -22.63 -5.82
C PRO A 31 -17.55 -21.79 -4.85
N GLN A 32 -17.87 -20.51 -4.69
CA GLN A 32 -17.14 -19.60 -3.79
C GLN A 32 -17.48 -19.82 -2.31
N TYR A 33 -18.62 -20.44 -2.01
CA TYR A 33 -19.08 -20.70 -0.63
C TYR A 33 -18.48 -21.96 0.01
N ILE A 34 -17.77 -22.78 -0.78
CA ILE A 34 -17.02 -23.93 -0.27
C ILE A 34 -15.52 -23.62 -0.23
N SER A 35 -14.75 -24.44 0.49
CA SER A 35 -13.31 -24.28 0.55
C SER A 35 -12.65 -24.57 -0.80
N ASP A 36 -11.65 -23.76 -1.19
CA ASP A 36 -10.83 -23.97 -2.40
C ASP A 36 -9.99 -25.26 -2.32
N ILE A 37 -9.87 -25.83 -1.11
CA ILE A 37 -9.12 -27.05 -0.85
C ILE A 37 -9.94 -28.02 0.00
N LEU A 38 -9.80 -29.30 -0.30
CA LEU A 38 -10.23 -30.41 0.53
C LEU A 38 -8.98 -31.00 1.22
N CYS A 39 -8.93 -30.91 2.56
CA CYS A 39 -7.86 -31.53 3.32
C CYS A 39 -8.16 -33.01 3.51
N LEU A 40 -7.15 -33.84 3.27
CA LEU A 40 -7.25 -35.29 3.43
C LEU A 40 -6.88 -35.69 4.87
N PRO A 41 -7.50 -36.77 5.42
CA PRO A 41 -7.12 -37.28 6.73
C PRO A 41 -5.66 -37.73 6.78
N GLY A 42 -5.09 -37.70 7.98
CA GLY A 42 -3.72 -38.15 8.27
C GLY A 42 -2.91 -37.12 9.06
N ASN A 43 -1.71 -37.53 9.50
CA ASN A 43 -0.84 -36.73 10.34
C ASN A 43 -0.04 -35.67 9.54
N ASP A 44 0.05 -35.84 8.23
CA ASP A 44 0.69 -34.90 7.33
C ASP A 44 -0.35 -34.00 6.66
N LEU A 45 0.05 -32.74 6.37
CA LEU A 45 -0.77 -31.83 5.62
C LEU A 45 -0.89 -32.28 4.15
N ARG A 46 -1.97 -32.98 3.86
CA ARG A 46 -2.34 -33.38 2.48
C ARG A 46 -3.61 -32.68 2.09
N TYR A 47 -3.67 -32.20 0.87
CA TYR A 47 -4.85 -31.51 0.34
C TYR A 47 -5.00 -31.71 -1.16
N VAL A 48 -6.23 -31.58 -1.62
CA VAL A 48 -6.60 -31.53 -3.04
C VAL A 48 -7.33 -30.23 -3.29
N ARG A 49 -7.04 -29.58 -4.41
CA ARG A 49 -7.77 -28.37 -4.82
C ARG A 49 -9.15 -28.74 -5.34
N MET A 50 -10.15 -27.90 -5.04
CA MET A 50 -11.56 -28.20 -5.31
C MET A 50 -11.85 -28.37 -6.81
N GLU A 51 -11.19 -27.59 -7.69
CA GLU A 51 -11.32 -27.77 -9.14
C GLU A 51 -10.87 -29.16 -9.62
N LYS A 52 -9.89 -29.77 -8.96
CA LYS A 52 -9.47 -31.14 -9.27
C LYS A 52 -10.51 -32.16 -8.80
N VAL A 53 -11.07 -31.96 -7.61
CA VAL A 53 -12.14 -32.84 -7.09
C VAL A 53 -13.34 -32.83 -8.03
N ILE A 54 -13.79 -31.63 -8.45
CA ILE A 54 -14.92 -31.50 -9.38
C ILE A 54 -14.59 -32.16 -10.72
N MET A 55 -13.37 -31.96 -11.23
CA MET A 55 -12.95 -32.53 -12.51
C MET A 55 -12.93 -34.07 -12.51
N GLU A 56 -12.51 -34.68 -11.40
CA GLU A 56 -12.50 -36.16 -11.27
C GLU A 56 -13.90 -36.75 -11.13
N HIS A 57 -14.89 -35.98 -10.70
CA HIS A 57 -16.26 -36.41 -10.50
C HIS A 57 -17.26 -35.82 -11.51
N LEU A 58 -16.79 -35.40 -12.68
CA LEU A 58 -17.65 -34.79 -13.72
C LEU A 58 -18.71 -35.76 -14.23
N GLU A 59 -18.40 -37.05 -14.26
CA GLU A 59 -19.35 -38.11 -14.66
C GLU A 59 -20.56 -38.18 -13.73
N LEU A 60 -20.40 -37.84 -12.43
CA LEU A 60 -21.52 -37.77 -11.48
C LEU A 60 -22.38 -36.52 -11.70
N VAL A 61 -21.76 -35.43 -12.24
CA VAL A 61 -22.49 -34.20 -12.54
C VAL A 61 -23.25 -34.32 -13.87
N PHE A 62 -22.67 -35.02 -14.83
CA PHE A 62 -23.19 -35.21 -16.19
C PHE A 62 -23.54 -36.67 -16.48
N ASP A 63 -24.25 -37.33 -15.58
CA ASP A 63 -24.59 -38.76 -15.58
C ASP A 63 -25.25 -39.25 -16.87
N LYS A 64 -25.88 -38.37 -17.65
CA LYS A 64 -26.57 -38.67 -18.91
C LYS A 64 -25.70 -38.45 -20.16
N TYR A 65 -24.43 -38.15 -19.99
CA TYR A 65 -23.51 -37.77 -21.07
C TYR A 65 -22.19 -38.54 -20.94
N GLU A 66 -21.59 -38.84 -22.05
CA GLU A 66 -20.19 -39.29 -22.11
C GLU A 66 -19.27 -38.08 -22.01
N VAL A 67 -18.33 -38.09 -21.08
CA VAL A 67 -17.30 -37.05 -20.89
C VAL A 67 -16.06 -37.45 -21.67
N SER A 68 -15.79 -36.78 -22.82
CA SER A 68 -14.70 -37.15 -23.74
C SER A 68 -13.41 -36.34 -23.50
N ASP A 69 -13.49 -35.10 -23.05
CA ASP A 69 -12.36 -34.24 -22.70
C ASP A 69 -12.72 -33.37 -21.50
N LYS A 70 -11.78 -33.14 -20.60
CA LYS A 70 -12.02 -32.36 -19.37
C LYS A 70 -10.83 -31.45 -19.04
N ASN A 71 -11.14 -30.25 -18.59
CA ASN A 71 -10.16 -29.24 -18.22
C ASN A 71 -10.72 -28.34 -17.11
N TYR A 72 -9.91 -27.50 -16.51
CA TYR A 72 -10.40 -26.33 -15.77
C TYR A 72 -9.75 -25.07 -16.31
N ILE A 73 -10.53 -24.02 -16.34
CA ILE A 73 -10.22 -22.76 -17.01
C ILE A 73 -10.48 -21.57 -16.12
N CYS A 74 -9.80 -20.47 -16.42
CA CYS A 74 -10.04 -19.17 -15.82
C CYS A 74 -10.01 -18.10 -16.91
N VAL A 75 -11.01 -17.21 -16.93
CA VAL A 75 -11.06 -16.10 -17.89
C VAL A 75 -10.64 -14.81 -17.24
N THR A 76 -9.83 -14.01 -17.94
CA THR A 76 -9.58 -12.61 -17.62
C THR A 76 -10.32 -11.74 -18.63
N ARG A 77 -11.17 -10.84 -18.10
CA ARG A 77 -11.91 -9.87 -18.93
C ARG A 77 -11.18 -8.54 -18.96
N ASN A 78 -11.37 -7.81 -20.03
CA ASN A 78 -10.93 -6.43 -20.10
C ASN A 78 -11.53 -5.65 -18.91
N ALA A 79 -10.72 -4.85 -18.24
CA ALA A 79 -11.13 -3.98 -17.13
C ALA A 79 -10.96 -2.49 -17.46
N ASP A 80 -10.57 -2.18 -18.70
CA ASP A 80 -10.28 -0.84 -19.19
C ASP A 80 -11.57 -0.17 -19.69
N ILE A 81 -12.50 0.06 -18.77
CA ILE A 81 -13.54 1.07 -18.95
C ILE A 81 -13.19 2.22 -18.03
N SER A 82 -13.04 3.40 -18.60
CA SER A 82 -13.08 4.66 -17.90
C SER A 82 -14.55 5.10 -17.72
N PRO A 83 -14.89 5.78 -16.62
CA PRO A 83 -16.18 6.49 -16.54
C PRO A 83 -16.35 7.56 -17.63
N ASP A 84 -15.27 7.94 -18.30
CA ASP A 84 -15.18 8.99 -19.32
C ASP A 84 -15.69 8.54 -20.71
N ASP A 85 -16.11 7.28 -20.89
CA ASP A 85 -16.76 6.84 -22.12
C ASP A 85 -18.13 7.54 -22.25
N GLU A 86 -18.37 8.20 -23.36
CA GLU A 86 -19.41 9.18 -23.74
C GLU A 86 -20.87 8.92 -23.29
N ALA A 87 -21.17 7.79 -22.70
CA ALA A 87 -22.52 7.38 -22.29
C ALA A 87 -22.97 7.94 -20.92
N TYR A 88 -22.13 8.69 -20.19
CA TYR A 88 -22.39 9.06 -18.80
C TYR A 88 -22.59 10.56 -18.53
N ALA A 89 -22.60 11.39 -19.55
CA ALA A 89 -22.68 12.85 -19.43
C ALA A 89 -23.98 13.36 -18.77
N ASP A 90 -25.02 12.52 -18.65
CA ASP A 90 -26.36 12.93 -18.20
C ASP A 90 -26.73 12.50 -16.75
N SER A 91 -25.95 11.66 -16.06
CA SER A 91 -26.26 11.25 -14.70
C SER A 91 -25.37 12.00 -13.69
N GLY A 92 -25.96 12.95 -12.97
CA GLY A 92 -25.24 13.82 -12.01
C GLY A 92 -24.67 13.11 -10.75
N ASP A 93 -24.77 11.78 -10.61
CA ASP A 93 -24.23 11.03 -9.46
C ASP A 93 -23.11 10.08 -9.89
N PHE A 94 -21.87 10.47 -9.60
CA PHE A 94 -20.67 9.68 -9.90
C PHE A 94 -20.68 8.26 -9.30
N ARG A 95 -21.39 8.01 -8.19
CA ARG A 95 -21.57 6.66 -7.63
C ARG A 95 -22.41 5.78 -8.52
N CYS A 96 -23.49 6.30 -9.08
CA CYS A 96 -24.33 5.56 -10.03
C CYS A 96 -23.51 5.16 -11.25
N ILE A 97 -22.74 6.09 -11.79
CA ILE A 97 -21.80 5.86 -12.90
C ILE A 97 -20.81 4.74 -12.55
N MET A 98 -20.20 4.79 -11.37
CA MET A 98 -19.26 3.75 -10.91
C MET A 98 -19.93 2.38 -10.72
N LYS A 99 -21.13 2.31 -10.14
CA LYS A 99 -21.92 1.06 -10.01
C LYS A 99 -22.21 0.45 -11.38
N GLU A 100 -22.63 1.26 -12.34
CA GLU A 100 -22.87 0.80 -13.71
C GLU A 100 -21.58 0.35 -14.40
N THR A 101 -20.48 1.10 -14.26
CA THR A 101 -19.17 0.74 -14.78
C THR A 101 -18.71 -0.61 -14.23
N LEU A 102 -18.86 -0.86 -12.93
CA LEU A 102 -18.54 -2.15 -12.30
C LEU A 102 -19.42 -3.29 -12.86
N ASN A 103 -20.70 -3.03 -13.11
CA ASN A 103 -21.60 -4.00 -13.73
C ASN A 103 -21.22 -4.29 -15.20
N LYS A 104 -20.86 -3.26 -15.97
CA LYS A 104 -20.35 -3.41 -17.33
C LYS A 104 -19.04 -4.19 -17.38
N ARG A 105 -18.09 -3.92 -16.48
CA ARG A 105 -16.82 -4.68 -16.38
C ARG A 105 -17.03 -6.19 -16.25
N ARG A 106 -18.09 -6.63 -15.57
CA ARG A 106 -18.44 -8.06 -15.46
C ARG A 106 -18.79 -8.69 -16.81
N ARG A 107 -19.17 -7.91 -17.78
CA ARG A 107 -19.63 -8.34 -19.13
C ARG A 107 -18.65 -8.04 -20.26
N MET A 108 -17.52 -7.38 -19.95
CA MET A 108 -16.51 -7.00 -20.93
C MET A 108 -15.92 -8.19 -21.67
N ALA A 109 -15.31 -7.92 -22.83
CA ALA A 109 -14.65 -8.92 -23.65
C ALA A 109 -13.62 -9.73 -22.85
N VAL A 110 -13.54 -11.03 -23.13
CA VAL A 110 -12.46 -11.88 -22.61
C VAL A 110 -11.18 -11.52 -23.38
N VAL A 111 -10.09 -11.26 -22.66
CA VAL A 111 -8.78 -10.93 -23.25
C VAL A 111 -7.75 -12.02 -23.02
N ARG A 112 -8.04 -12.94 -22.09
CA ARG A 112 -7.17 -14.06 -21.77
C ARG A 112 -7.99 -15.25 -21.25
N LEU A 113 -7.66 -16.44 -21.75
CA LEU A 113 -8.16 -17.72 -21.26
C LEU A 113 -6.98 -18.53 -20.72
N GLU A 114 -6.98 -18.83 -19.45
CA GLU A 114 -6.01 -19.73 -18.83
C GLU A 114 -6.58 -21.14 -18.75
N THR A 115 -5.77 -22.15 -19.07
CA THR A 115 -6.16 -23.56 -19.05
C THR A 115 -5.12 -24.39 -18.29
N ALA A 116 -5.54 -25.43 -17.60
CA ALA A 116 -4.65 -26.32 -16.86
C ALA A 116 -3.93 -27.30 -17.79
N PHE A 117 -4.65 -27.81 -18.78
CA PHE A 117 -4.17 -28.75 -19.76
C PHE A 117 -4.33 -28.17 -21.17
N PRO A 118 -3.66 -28.73 -22.18
CA PRO A 118 -3.94 -28.38 -23.58
C PRO A 118 -5.44 -28.60 -23.86
N LEU A 119 -6.05 -27.68 -24.59
CA LEU A 119 -7.41 -27.86 -25.06
C LEU A 119 -7.46 -28.81 -26.26
N GLY A 120 -8.44 -29.70 -26.32
CA GLY A 120 -8.80 -30.41 -27.53
C GLY A 120 -9.31 -29.42 -28.59
N LYS A 121 -9.20 -29.78 -29.87
CA LYS A 121 -9.52 -28.91 -31.02
C LYS A 121 -10.96 -28.35 -30.93
N GLU A 122 -11.92 -29.19 -30.59
CA GLU A 122 -13.32 -28.78 -30.46
C GLU A 122 -13.55 -27.79 -29.32
N MET A 123 -12.90 -28.03 -28.16
CA MET A 123 -12.98 -27.15 -26.99
C MET A 123 -12.30 -25.79 -27.28
N GLU A 124 -11.14 -25.79 -27.94
CA GLU A 124 -10.45 -24.56 -28.37
C GLU A 124 -11.33 -23.74 -29.32
N LYS A 125 -11.87 -24.39 -30.37
CA LYS A 125 -12.77 -23.76 -31.34
C LYS A 125 -14.00 -23.17 -30.65
N TYR A 126 -14.60 -23.91 -29.70
CA TYR A 126 -15.73 -23.45 -28.93
C TYR A 126 -15.43 -22.16 -28.15
N PHE A 127 -14.34 -22.15 -27.38
CA PHE A 127 -14.00 -20.98 -26.57
C PHE A 127 -13.54 -19.79 -27.40
N CYS A 128 -12.76 -20.00 -28.48
CA CYS A 128 -12.38 -18.94 -29.41
C CYS A 128 -13.61 -18.26 -30.01
N SER A 129 -14.54 -19.06 -30.54
CA SER A 129 -15.80 -18.54 -31.10
C SER A 129 -16.67 -17.88 -30.05
N ARG A 130 -16.80 -18.47 -28.86
CA ARG A 130 -17.69 -18.01 -27.81
C ARG A 130 -17.26 -16.71 -27.15
N PHE A 131 -15.95 -16.51 -27.01
CA PHE A 131 -15.35 -15.34 -26.36
C PHE A 131 -14.87 -14.29 -27.35
N GLY A 132 -14.84 -14.58 -28.65
CA GLY A 132 -14.29 -13.69 -29.68
C GLY A 132 -12.77 -13.50 -29.52
N ILE A 133 -12.05 -14.56 -29.14
CA ILE A 133 -10.60 -14.53 -28.97
C ILE A 133 -9.90 -15.44 -29.98
N THR A 134 -8.61 -15.20 -30.16
CA THR A 134 -7.75 -16.08 -30.98
C THR A 134 -7.01 -17.10 -30.10
N PRO A 135 -6.46 -18.18 -30.66
CA PRO A 135 -5.61 -19.11 -29.92
C PRO A 135 -4.43 -18.45 -29.19
N ALA A 136 -3.92 -17.32 -29.70
CA ALA A 136 -2.88 -16.52 -29.05
C ALA A 136 -3.30 -15.94 -27.66
N CYS A 137 -4.60 -15.88 -27.38
CA CYS A 137 -5.13 -15.45 -26.08
C CYS A 137 -5.31 -16.62 -25.10
N ILE A 138 -4.96 -17.86 -25.49
CA ILE A 138 -5.08 -19.05 -24.65
C ILE A 138 -3.72 -19.39 -24.05
N PHE A 139 -3.65 -19.42 -22.72
CA PHE A 139 -2.41 -19.65 -21.97
C PHE A 139 -2.52 -20.89 -21.12
N ARG A 140 -1.72 -21.91 -21.44
CA ARG A 140 -1.57 -23.07 -20.57
C ARG A 140 -0.71 -22.70 -19.37
N THR A 141 -1.22 -22.92 -18.15
CA THR A 141 -0.47 -22.70 -16.91
C THR A 141 -0.18 -24.03 -16.19
N LYS A 142 1.08 -24.21 -15.75
CA LYS A 142 1.46 -25.31 -14.85
C LYS A 142 1.22 -24.93 -13.38
N MET A 143 1.04 -23.64 -13.10
CA MET A 143 0.77 -23.12 -11.77
C MET A 143 -0.73 -23.17 -11.44
N PRO A 144 -1.12 -23.24 -10.18
CA PRO A 144 -2.52 -23.03 -9.79
C PRO A 144 -3.00 -21.66 -10.28
N MET A 145 -4.19 -21.61 -10.89
CA MET A 145 -4.75 -20.37 -11.46
C MET A 145 -5.11 -19.33 -10.38
N LYS A 146 -5.41 -19.78 -9.18
CA LYS A 146 -5.63 -18.94 -8.00
C LYS A 146 -4.73 -19.45 -6.87
N LEU A 147 -4.05 -18.54 -6.17
CA LEU A 147 -3.13 -18.86 -5.08
C LEU A 147 -3.69 -18.56 -3.68
N GLY A 148 -4.91 -18.02 -3.59
CA GLY A 148 -5.55 -17.64 -2.31
C GLY A 148 -5.68 -18.79 -1.31
N TYR A 149 -5.77 -20.03 -1.77
CA TYR A 149 -5.83 -21.22 -0.93
C TYR A 149 -4.57 -21.41 -0.05
N ILE A 150 -3.43 -20.85 -0.42
CA ILE A 150 -2.18 -20.93 0.35
C ILE A 150 -2.36 -20.35 1.76
N PHE A 151 -3.15 -19.28 1.91
CA PHE A 151 -3.45 -18.73 3.24
C PHE A 151 -4.20 -19.73 4.13
N LYS A 152 -5.13 -20.51 3.56
CA LYS A 152 -5.85 -21.58 4.29
C LYS A 152 -4.93 -22.75 4.66
N ILE A 153 -3.94 -23.05 3.81
CA ILE A 153 -2.90 -24.04 4.11
C ILE A 153 -2.03 -23.54 5.26
N ALA A 154 -1.61 -22.28 5.24
CA ALA A 154 -0.76 -21.69 6.27
C ALA A 154 -1.38 -21.81 7.68
N GLU A 155 -2.71 -21.69 7.79
CA GLU A 155 -3.44 -21.88 9.05
C GLU A 155 -3.38 -23.32 9.58
N ARG A 156 -3.20 -24.31 8.70
CA ARG A 156 -3.23 -25.75 9.01
C ARG A 156 -1.84 -26.40 9.08
N ILE A 157 -0.78 -25.66 8.81
CA ILE A 157 0.60 -26.17 8.95
C ILE A 157 0.86 -26.51 10.41
N PRO A 158 1.36 -27.73 10.73
CA PRO A 158 1.76 -28.08 12.10
C PRO A 158 2.75 -27.06 12.67
N GLU A 159 2.58 -26.69 13.94
CA GLU A 159 3.36 -25.62 14.58
C GLU A 159 4.86 -25.92 14.55
N SER A 160 5.26 -27.19 14.60
CA SER A 160 6.66 -27.61 14.45
C SER A 160 7.30 -27.25 13.11
N LYS A 161 6.51 -27.24 12.02
CA LYS A 161 6.96 -26.89 10.67
C LYS A 161 6.75 -25.40 10.36
N LYS A 162 5.83 -24.74 11.05
CA LYS A 162 5.39 -23.38 10.78
C LYS A 162 6.53 -22.35 10.95
N ARG A 163 7.35 -22.53 11.97
CA ARG A 163 8.49 -21.64 12.28
C ARG A 163 9.53 -21.52 11.16
N ALA A 164 9.66 -22.56 10.34
CA ALA A 164 10.58 -22.58 9.20
C ALA A 164 9.97 -21.95 7.93
N LEU A 165 8.64 -21.84 7.85
CA LEU A 165 7.92 -21.45 6.64
C LEU A 165 7.22 -20.10 6.76
N ILE A 166 6.91 -19.65 7.96
CA ILE A 166 6.15 -18.44 8.23
C ILE A 166 6.88 -17.64 9.31
N ASP A 167 7.06 -16.34 9.06
CA ASP A 167 7.62 -15.44 10.06
C ASP A 167 6.75 -15.44 11.33
N PRO A 168 7.36 -15.43 12.54
CA PRO A 168 6.60 -15.29 13.78
C PRO A 168 5.76 -14.03 13.78
N PRO A 169 4.52 -14.03 14.30
CA PRO A 169 3.70 -12.82 14.35
C PRO A 169 4.42 -11.71 15.12
N PHE A 170 4.35 -10.50 14.59
CA PHE A 170 4.83 -9.29 15.26
C PHE A 170 3.64 -8.41 15.62
N THR A 171 3.52 -8.05 16.88
CA THR A 171 2.50 -7.11 17.35
C THR A 171 3.06 -5.69 17.28
N PRO A 172 2.42 -4.77 16.52
CA PRO A 172 2.82 -3.37 16.50
C PRO A 172 2.89 -2.79 17.90
N GLN A 173 3.98 -2.10 18.21
CA GLN A 173 4.23 -1.56 19.54
C GLN A 173 3.59 -0.17 19.67
N PRO A 174 3.20 0.25 20.86
CA PRO A 174 2.85 1.65 21.11
C PRO A 174 4.05 2.56 20.84
N SER A 175 3.81 3.75 20.31
CA SER A 175 4.89 4.71 20.03
C SER A 175 5.55 5.21 21.30
N ALA A 176 6.89 5.19 21.33
CA ALA A 176 7.67 5.80 22.41
C ALA A 176 7.58 7.34 22.42
N SER A 177 7.12 7.94 21.32
CA SER A 177 6.90 9.38 21.23
C SER A 177 5.68 9.86 22.00
N LEU A 178 4.79 8.96 22.43
CA LEU A 178 3.56 9.26 23.14
C LEU A 178 3.57 8.66 24.54
N ALA A 179 3.16 9.46 25.50
CA ALA A 179 2.84 9.03 26.86
C ALA A 179 1.37 8.59 26.96
N ASP A 180 0.99 8.04 28.11
CA ASP A 180 -0.42 7.80 28.43
C ASP A 180 -1.21 9.12 28.48
N GLY A 181 -2.49 9.07 28.09
CA GLY A 181 -3.38 10.24 28.09
C GLY A 181 -3.81 10.66 26.68
N SER A 182 -4.33 11.88 26.56
CA SER A 182 -4.84 12.40 25.29
C SER A 182 -3.76 12.54 24.23
N VAL A 183 -3.97 11.90 23.09
CA VAL A 183 -3.09 12.03 21.93
C VAL A 183 -3.19 13.46 21.36
N MET A 184 -4.39 14.01 21.29
CA MET A 184 -4.61 15.37 20.77
C MET A 184 -3.82 16.41 21.58
N GLU A 185 -3.84 16.34 22.91
CA GLU A 185 -3.09 17.26 23.77
C GLU A 185 -1.57 17.07 23.64
N GLN A 186 -1.10 15.88 23.33
CA GLN A 186 0.32 15.64 23.10
C GLN A 186 0.77 16.17 21.72
N VAL A 187 -0.06 16.00 20.67
CA VAL A 187 0.22 16.53 19.33
C VAL A 187 0.19 18.06 19.33
N LYS A 188 -0.66 18.71 20.13
CA LYS A 188 -0.64 20.17 20.31
C LYS A 188 0.71 20.70 20.82
N LYS A 189 1.49 19.86 21.51
CA LYS A 189 2.76 20.26 22.16
C LYS A 189 4.00 19.87 21.37
N LYS A 190 3.94 18.84 20.55
CA LYS A 190 5.07 18.32 19.78
C LYS A 190 4.60 17.48 18.59
N ASP A 191 5.38 17.48 17.53
CA ASP A 191 5.17 16.58 16.40
C ASP A 191 5.34 15.11 16.82
N VAL A 192 4.51 14.25 16.24
CA VAL A 192 4.53 12.80 16.45
C VAL A 192 4.63 12.09 15.11
N LEU A 193 5.66 11.25 14.96
CA LEU A 193 5.81 10.36 13.81
C LEU A 193 5.54 8.92 14.25
N LEU A 194 4.60 8.25 13.58
CA LEU A 194 4.37 6.82 13.71
C LEU A 194 5.01 6.09 12.55
N SER A 195 5.63 4.93 12.82
CA SER A 195 6.29 4.07 11.83
C SER A 195 5.61 2.70 11.79
N TYR A 196 4.74 2.49 10.82
CA TYR A 196 4.06 1.21 10.62
C TYR A 196 4.97 0.19 9.93
N PRO A 197 4.82 -1.11 10.18
CA PRO A 197 3.98 -1.79 11.18
C PRO A 197 4.66 -1.93 12.54
N TYR A 198 5.81 -1.31 12.74
CA TYR A 198 6.59 -1.40 13.98
C TYR A 198 5.86 -0.75 15.15
N GLU A 199 5.28 0.41 14.89
CA GLU A 199 4.38 1.11 15.80
C GLU A 199 2.92 0.97 15.36
N SER A 200 2.00 1.06 16.32
CA SER A 200 0.56 0.92 16.09
C SER A 200 -0.03 2.14 15.39
N MET A 201 -1.04 1.92 14.55
CA MET A 201 -1.89 2.98 14.00
C MET A 201 -2.88 3.54 15.05
N GLU A 202 -3.00 2.89 16.21
CA GLU A 202 -3.96 3.25 17.26
C GLU A 202 -3.92 4.73 17.66
N PRO A 203 -2.73 5.39 17.82
CA PRO A 203 -2.69 6.80 18.17
C PRO A 203 -3.38 7.71 17.15
N PHE A 204 -3.30 7.41 15.84
CA PHE A 204 -4.03 8.19 14.84
C PHE A 204 -5.55 8.01 14.98
N LEU A 205 -6.00 6.78 15.18
CA LEU A 205 -7.42 6.51 15.41
C LEU A 205 -7.94 7.17 16.68
N GLN A 206 -7.14 7.15 17.74
CA GLN A 206 -7.45 7.82 19.01
C GLN A 206 -7.52 9.34 18.84
N LEU A 207 -6.62 9.95 18.05
CA LEU A 207 -6.68 11.37 17.71
C LEU A 207 -8.03 11.74 17.06
N ILE A 208 -8.50 10.96 16.09
CA ILE A 208 -9.80 11.22 15.44
C ILE A 208 -10.96 11.01 16.42
N LYS A 209 -10.89 9.97 17.25
CA LYS A 209 -11.89 9.72 18.29
C LYS A 209 -11.98 10.87 19.32
N GLU A 210 -10.85 11.38 19.76
CA GLU A 210 -10.78 12.53 20.66
C GLU A 210 -11.32 13.79 19.97
N ALA A 211 -10.92 14.06 18.74
CA ALA A 211 -11.42 15.17 17.96
C ALA A 211 -12.94 15.12 17.73
N ALA A 212 -13.50 13.92 17.56
CA ALA A 212 -14.96 13.73 17.44
C ALA A 212 -15.72 14.14 18.71
N ALA A 213 -15.10 13.97 19.88
CA ALA A 213 -15.72 14.26 21.18
C ALA A 213 -15.39 15.67 21.73
N ASP A 214 -14.29 16.27 21.29
CA ASP A 214 -13.82 17.56 21.82
C ASP A 214 -14.74 18.72 21.38
N PRO A 215 -15.36 19.47 22.29
CA PRO A 215 -16.25 20.60 21.95
C PRO A 215 -15.52 21.75 21.24
N GLY A 216 -14.21 21.89 21.41
CA GLY A 216 -13.39 22.90 20.73
C GLY A 216 -13.14 22.57 19.24
N VAL A 217 -13.29 21.33 18.82
CA VAL A 217 -13.12 20.93 17.42
C VAL A 217 -14.32 21.35 16.59
N MET A 218 -14.05 22.04 15.49
CA MET A 218 -15.06 22.57 14.58
C MET A 218 -15.19 21.71 13.34
N THR A 219 -14.05 21.34 12.71
CA THR A 219 -14.08 20.57 11.45
C THR A 219 -13.07 19.43 11.46
N ILE A 220 -13.40 18.33 10.76
CA ILE A 220 -12.47 17.24 10.41
C ILE A 220 -12.56 17.03 8.90
N LYS A 221 -11.43 17.17 8.21
CA LYS A 221 -11.33 16.97 6.75
C LYS A 221 -10.30 15.91 6.44
N ILE A 222 -10.63 14.94 5.58
CA ILE A 222 -9.75 13.79 5.32
C ILE A 222 -9.88 13.30 3.89
N THR A 223 -8.74 12.85 3.31
CA THR A 223 -8.73 12.13 2.03
C THR A 223 -8.73 10.63 2.27
N ILE A 224 -9.53 9.88 1.51
CA ILE A 224 -9.61 8.42 1.61
C ILE A 224 -9.40 7.77 0.25
N TYR A 225 -8.40 6.88 0.17
CA TYR A 225 -8.14 6.08 -1.03
C TYR A 225 -8.57 4.61 -0.84
N ARG A 226 -8.24 4.00 0.31
CA ARG A 226 -8.59 2.62 0.65
C ARG A 226 -8.88 2.47 2.14
N LEU A 227 -9.99 1.82 2.44
CA LEU A 227 -10.41 1.49 3.81
C LEU A 227 -10.44 -0.02 4.04
N ALA A 228 -10.34 -0.43 5.29
CA ALA A 228 -10.65 -1.79 5.68
C ALA A 228 -12.17 -2.06 5.55
N LYS A 229 -12.57 -3.32 5.38
CA LYS A 229 -14.01 -3.71 5.37
C LYS A 229 -14.73 -3.39 6.68
N LYS A 230 -13.99 -3.34 7.79
CA LYS A 230 -14.44 -2.83 9.09
C LYS A 230 -13.44 -1.75 9.46
N ALA A 231 -13.82 -0.48 9.34
CA ALA A 231 -12.94 0.67 9.52
C ALA A 231 -13.44 1.54 10.67
N ARG A 232 -12.80 1.43 11.84
CA ARG A 232 -13.11 2.27 13.01
C ARG A 232 -12.96 3.77 12.71
N LEU A 233 -12.06 4.11 11.78
CA LEU A 233 -11.92 5.49 11.31
C LEU A 233 -13.27 6.05 10.83
N VAL A 234 -14.02 5.29 10.03
CA VAL A 234 -15.33 5.73 9.52
C VAL A 234 -16.33 5.90 10.67
N GLU A 235 -16.33 4.96 11.62
CA GLU A 235 -17.19 5.06 12.81
C GLU A 235 -16.91 6.36 13.60
N TYR A 236 -15.65 6.75 13.75
CA TYR A 236 -15.28 7.99 14.44
C TYR A 236 -15.61 9.25 13.63
N LEU A 237 -15.52 9.20 12.29
CA LEU A 237 -15.94 10.31 11.44
C LEU A 237 -17.47 10.49 11.47
N CYS A 238 -18.24 9.40 11.45
CA CYS A 238 -19.70 9.44 11.64
C CYS A 238 -20.06 10.04 13.01
N ALA A 239 -19.43 9.54 14.08
CA ALA A 239 -19.65 10.09 15.42
C ALA A 239 -19.28 11.59 15.53
N ALA A 240 -18.25 12.04 14.81
CA ALA A 240 -17.91 13.46 14.76
C ALA A 240 -19.02 14.30 14.12
N ALA A 241 -19.60 13.85 13.01
CA ALA A 241 -20.72 14.51 12.34
C ALA A 241 -21.99 14.52 13.23
N GLU A 242 -22.30 13.38 13.85
CA GLU A 242 -23.40 13.23 14.80
C GLU A 242 -23.24 14.16 16.03
N ASN A 243 -21.99 14.43 16.44
CA ASN A 243 -21.64 15.42 17.49
C ASN A 243 -21.58 16.86 16.99
N GLY A 244 -22.10 17.16 15.79
CA GLY A 244 -22.21 18.50 15.23
C GLY A 244 -20.92 19.09 14.65
N LYS A 245 -19.90 18.27 14.36
CA LYS A 245 -18.70 18.73 13.65
C LYS A 245 -18.93 18.77 12.14
N GLU A 246 -18.34 19.75 11.44
CA GLU A 246 -18.29 19.72 9.98
C GLU A 246 -17.27 18.66 9.54
N VAL A 247 -17.74 17.51 9.06
CA VAL A 247 -16.87 16.45 8.56
C VAL A 247 -16.90 16.42 7.04
N THR A 248 -15.73 16.61 6.40
CA THR A 248 -15.57 16.53 4.94
C THR A 248 -14.65 15.36 4.60
N VAL A 249 -15.14 14.43 3.78
CA VAL A 249 -14.40 13.26 3.34
C VAL A 249 -14.24 13.29 1.82
N LEU A 250 -13.00 13.41 1.34
CA LEU A 250 -12.68 13.29 -0.08
C LEU A 250 -12.31 11.84 -0.37
N ILE A 251 -13.22 11.08 -0.99
CA ILE A 251 -13.06 9.64 -1.24
C ILE A 251 -12.79 9.34 -2.72
N GLU A 252 -11.79 8.50 -2.99
CA GLU A 252 -11.46 8.02 -4.33
C GLU A 252 -12.25 6.76 -4.67
N LEU A 253 -13.29 6.87 -5.50
CA LEU A 253 -14.11 5.71 -5.88
C LEU A 253 -13.43 4.76 -6.88
N ARG A 254 -12.41 5.24 -7.63
CA ARG A 254 -11.66 4.44 -8.62
C ARG A 254 -10.45 3.72 -8.03
N ALA A 255 -10.45 3.46 -6.71
CA ALA A 255 -9.43 2.65 -6.07
C ALA A 255 -9.55 1.19 -6.51
N ARG A 256 -8.65 0.71 -7.38
CA ARG A 256 -8.70 -0.64 -7.98
C ARG A 256 -8.93 -1.72 -6.92
N PHE A 257 -9.95 -2.56 -7.13
CA PHE A 257 -10.40 -3.67 -6.29
C PHE A 257 -11.09 -3.28 -4.97
N ASP A 258 -11.19 -2.00 -4.66
CA ASP A 258 -11.86 -1.47 -3.46
C ASP A 258 -13.05 -0.57 -3.83
N GLU A 259 -13.41 -0.48 -5.12
CA GLU A 259 -14.45 0.42 -5.61
C GLU A 259 -15.77 0.22 -4.88
N GLN A 260 -16.26 -1.03 -4.77
CA GLN A 260 -17.52 -1.31 -4.07
C GLN A 260 -17.42 -0.97 -2.57
N ASN A 261 -16.32 -1.33 -1.93
CA ASN A 261 -16.11 -1.02 -0.51
C ASN A 261 -16.10 0.50 -0.24
N ASN A 262 -15.52 1.28 -1.16
CA ASN A 262 -15.49 2.74 -1.02
C ASN A 262 -16.87 3.36 -1.29
N ILE A 263 -17.67 2.78 -2.20
CA ILE A 263 -19.06 3.18 -2.42
C ILE A 263 -19.89 2.93 -1.16
N ASP A 264 -19.81 1.72 -0.57
CA ASP A 264 -20.58 1.35 0.62
C ASP A 264 -20.23 2.28 1.81
N TRP A 265 -18.95 2.62 1.99
CA TRP A 265 -18.51 3.55 3.02
C TRP A 265 -18.94 5.00 2.74
N SER A 266 -19.00 5.42 1.47
CA SER A 266 -19.46 6.76 1.14
C SER A 266 -20.94 6.96 1.50
N GLU A 267 -21.78 5.96 1.24
CA GLU A 267 -23.19 5.95 1.63
C GLU A 267 -23.34 6.08 3.16
N ARG A 268 -22.57 5.29 3.93
CA ARG A 268 -22.60 5.34 5.40
C ARG A 268 -22.17 6.70 5.97
N LEU A 269 -21.14 7.34 5.37
CA LEU A 269 -20.68 8.67 5.78
C LEU A 269 -21.73 9.76 5.52
N GLU A 270 -22.39 9.72 4.33
CA GLU A 270 -23.45 10.67 4.01
C GLU A 270 -24.68 10.50 4.92
N GLU A 271 -25.10 9.26 5.21
CA GLU A 271 -26.17 8.95 6.15
C GLU A 271 -25.92 9.54 7.55
N ALA A 272 -24.65 9.60 7.97
CA ALA A 272 -24.25 10.20 9.25
C ALA A 272 -24.12 11.74 9.19
N GLY A 273 -24.37 12.38 8.03
CA GLY A 273 -24.27 13.82 7.86
C GLY A 273 -22.88 14.34 7.46
N CYS A 274 -21.94 13.47 7.08
CA CYS A 274 -20.66 13.90 6.53
C CYS A 274 -20.83 14.44 5.11
N ARG A 275 -20.10 15.51 4.77
CA ARG A 275 -19.97 15.96 3.38
C ARG A 275 -18.97 15.07 2.65
N VAL A 276 -19.43 14.27 1.70
CA VAL A 276 -18.58 13.42 0.89
C VAL A 276 -18.29 14.11 -0.45
N LEU A 277 -17.00 14.20 -0.80
CA LEU A 277 -16.52 14.66 -2.09
C LEU A 277 -15.98 13.46 -2.84
N TYR A 278 -16.43 13.27 -4.06
CA TYR A 278 -15.94 12.22 -4.95
C TYR A 278 -14.88 12.82 -5.85
N GLY A 279 -13.70 12.27 -5.89
CA GLY A 279 -12.51 12.75 -6.61
C GLY A 279 -12.76 13.53 -7.91
N PHE A 280 -11.86 13.46 -8.87
CA PHE A 280 -11.94 14.17 -10.15
C PHE A 280 -11.98 13.15 -11.29
N GLU A 281 -12.65 13.46 -12.40
CA GLU A 281 -12.76 12.57 -13.55
C GLU A 281 -11.39 12.18 -14.11
N GLU A 282 -10.50 13.14 -14.32
CA GLU A 282 -9.20 12.92 -14.93
C GLU A 282 -8.08 12.61 -13.91
N TYR A 283 -8.25 12.97 -12.63
CA TYR A 283 -7.22 12.86 -11.60
C TYR A 283 -7.65 11.96 -10.46
N LYS A 284 -6.80 11.01 -10.08
CA LYS A 284 -7.05 10.18 -8.90
C LYS A 284 -6.52 10.84 -7.64
N VAL A 285 -7.34 10.93 -6.61
CA VAL A 285 -6.91 11.43 -5.31
C VAL A 285 -6.17 10.32 -4.57
N HIS A 286 -4.84 10.50 -4.42
CA HIS A 286 -3.99 9.50 -3.77
C HIS A 286 -3.23 10.05 -2.55
N SER A 287 -3.38 11.32 -2.23
CA SER A 287 -2.86 11.94 -1.01
C SER A 287 -3.43 11.28 0.26
N LYS A 288 -2.69 11.33 1.35
CA LYS A 288 -3.11 10.87 2.68
C LYS A 288 -2.90 12.04 3.63
N ILE A 289 -3.93 12.85 3.75
CA ILE A 289 -3.93 14.06 4.58
C ILE A 289 -5.24 14.14 5.37
N CYS A 290 -5.12 14.47 6.65
CA CYS A 290 -6.24 14.74 7.53
C CYS A 290 -5.99 16.07 8.25
N LEU A 291 -6.99 16.92 8.30
CA LEU A 291 -6.96 18.21 8.96
C LEU A 291 -8.06 18.27 10.03
N ILE A 292 -7.67 18.57 11.25
CA ILE A 292 -8.57 18.90 12.36
C ILE A 292 -8.44 20.39 12.63
N THR A 293 -9.55 21.12 12.54
CA THR A 293 -9.61 22.55 12.89
C THR A 293 -10.31 22.69 14.23
N TYR A 294 -9.69 23.37 15.17
CA TYR A 294 -10.24 23.60 16.50
C TYR A 294 -10.04 25.04 16.96
N ARG A 295 -10.84 25.45 17.92
CA ARG A 295 -10.75 26.78 18.57
C ARG A 295 -10.08 26.62 19.92
N GLU A 296 -9.06 27.42 20.15
CA GLU A 296 -8.37 27.50 21.44
C GLU A 296 -8.12 28.95 21.78
N LYS A 297 -8.59 29.38 22.98
CA LYS A 297 -8.45 30.77 23.46
C LYS A 297 -8.92 31.82 22.45
N GLY A 298 -10.00 31.53 21.71
CA GLY A 298 -10.55 32.42 20.69
C GLY A 298 -9.88 32.35 19.31
N ALA A 299 -8.72 31.74 19.19
CA ALA A 299 -8.00 31.58 17.94
C ALA A 299 -8.32 30.23 17.24
N ILE A 300 -8.30 30.23 15.92
CA ILE A 300 -8.39 29.01 15.11
C ILE A 300 -7.02 28.35 15.09
N LYS A 301 -6.98 27.05 15.35
CA LYS A 301 -5.78 26.21 15.38
C LYS A 301 -5.99 24.94 14.56
N TYR A 302 -4.88 24.34 14.16
CA TYR A 302 -4.87 23.17 13.28
C TYR A 302 -4.08 22.03 13.91
N ILE A 303 -4.53 20.81 13.66
CA ILE A 303 -3.72 19.59 13.72
C ILE A 303 -3.81 18.94 12.35
N THR A 304 -2.66 18.72 11.73
CA THR A 304 -2.56 18.09 10.41
C THR A 304 -1.88 16.75 10.55
N GLN A 305 -2.48 15.71 9.95
CA GLN A 305 -1.80 14.44 9.77
C GLN A 305 -1.50 14.24 8.28
N VAL A 306 -0.25 13.85 7.97
CA VAL A 306 0.19 13.48 6.61
C VAL A 306 0.82 12.10 6.66
N GLY A 307 0.35 11.19 5.78
CA GLY A 307 0.83 9.82 5.72
C GLY A 307 1.44 9.44 4.37
N THR A 308 2.35 8.48 4.39
CA THR A 308 2.84 7.82 3.17
C THR A 308 1.91 6.68 2.74
N GLY A 309 1.14 6.10 3.65
CA GLY A 309 0.25 4.97 3.47
C GLY A 309 -1.21 5.26 3.72
N ASN A 310 -2.08 4.35 3.27
CA ASN A 310 -3.52 4.49 3.38
C ASN A 310 -4.02 4.35 4.83
N TYR A 311 -5.17 4.94 5.12
CA TYR A 311 -5.89 4.79 6.38
C TYR A 311 -6.58 3.42 6.48
N ASN A 312 -5.79 2.36 6.51
CA ASN A 312 -6.30 0.99 6.50
C ASN A 312 -5.59 0.17 7.58
N GLU A 313 -6.31 -0.14 8.64
CA GLU A 313 -5.82 -0.84 9.84
C GLU A 313 -5.21 -2.23 9.53
N LYS A 314 -5.67 -2.88 8.46
CA LYS A 314 -5.12 -4.18 8.04
C LYS A 314 -3.77 -4.00 7.33
N THR A 315 -3.70 -3.06 6.38
CA THR A 315 -2.45 -2.83 5.64
C THR A 315 -1.38 -2.19 6.50
N ALA A 316 -1.74 -1.37 7.50
CA ALA A 316 -0.81 -0.81 8.48
C ALA A 316 -0.05 -1.88 9.30
N LYS A 317 -0.51 -3.15 9.30
CA LYS A 317 0.19 -4.29 9.93
C LYS A 317 1.10 -5.06 8.96
N MET A 318 1.06 -4.74 7.66
CA MET A 318 1.75 -5.49 6.61
C MET A 318 2.66 -4.62 5.72
N TYR A 319 2.42 -3.30 5.69
CA TYR A 319 3.18 -2.33 4.91
C TYR A 319 4.01 -1.46 5.84
N THR A 320 5.22 -1.15 5.43
CA THR A 320 5.96 -0.08 6.10
C THR A 320 5.43 1.25 5.60
N ASP A 321 5.11 2.16 6.53
CA ASP A 321 4.65 3.51 6.22
C ASP A 321 4.94 4.46 7.38
N TYR A 322 5.00 5.75 7.08
CA TYR A 322 5.09 6.82 8.09
C TYR A 322 3.79 7.61 8.16
N SER A 323 3.47 8.08 9.35
CA SER A 323 2.33 8.95 9.63
C SER A 323 2.78 10.06 10.58
N LEU A 324 2.90 11.29 10.07
CA LEU A 324 3.19 12.49 10.83
C LEU A 324 1.89 13.10 11.35
N MET A 325 1.85 13.46 12.62
CA MET A 325 0.83 14.31 13.23
C MET A 325 1.51 15.56 13.77
N THR A 326 1.13 16.73 13.31
CA THR A 326 1.73 18.02 13.67
C THR A 326 0.67 19.07 13.98
N SER A 327 0.98 19.99 14.88
CA SER A 327 0.20 21.19 15.15
C SER A 327 0.84 22.45 14.56
N ASP A 328 1.80 22.30 13.65
CA ASP A 328 2.37 23.40 12.90
C ASP A 328 1.26 24.15 12.14
N GLN A 329 1.17 25.47 12.38
CA GLN A 329 0.05 26.25 11.88
C GLN A 329 0.16 26.53 10.38
N GLU A 330 1.36 26.70 9.85
CA GLU A 330 1.59 26.99 8.43
C GLU A 330 1.30 25.72 7.59
N ILE A 331 1.66 24.54 8.08
CA ILE A 331 1.23 23.25 7.47
C ILE A 331 -0.30 23.11 7.57
N GLY A 332 -0.91 23.54 8.68
CA GLY A 332 -2.36 23.53 8.87
C GLY A 332 -3.09 24.45 7.89
N GLU A 333 -2.57 25.66 7.66
CA GLU A 333 -3.09 26.61 6.67
C GLU A 333 -3.01 26.04 5.25
N ASP A 334 -1.88 25.46 4.88
CA ASP A 334 -1.72 24.78 3.57
C ASP A 334 -2.73 23.62 3.43
N ALA A 335 -2.95 22.83 4.49
CA ALA A 335 -3.94 21.77 4.49
C ALA A 335 -5.38 22.31 4.37
N ALA A 336 -5.69 23.45 4.97
CA ALA A 336 -6.99 24.11 4.80
C ALA A 336 -7.19 24.60 3.36
N VAL A 337 -6.16 25.22 2.78
CA VAL A 337 -6.13 25.62 1.35
C VAL A 337 -6.28 24.38 0.45
N PHE A 338 -5.59 23.27 0.77
CA PHE A 338 -5.71 22.02 0.03
C PHE A 338 -7.18 21.55 -0.02
N PHE A 339 -7.85 21.41 1.12
CA PHE A 339 -9.24 20.96 1.15
C PHE A 339 -10.21 21.94 0.50
N LYS A 340 -9.97 23.26 0.62
CA LYS A 340 -10.72 24.27 -0.12
C LYS A 340 -10.58 24.08 -1.64
N ASN A 341 -9.36 23.95 -2.12
CA ASN A 341 -9.07 23.75 -3.54
C ASN A 341 -9.70 22.46 -4.06
N MET A 342 -9.61 21.35 -3.31
CA MET A 342 -10.26 20.08 -3.68
C MET A 342 -11.77 20.21 -3.76
N SER A 343 -12.40 21.01 -2.89
CA SER A 343 -13.87 21.17 -2.87
C SER A 343 -14.43 21.98 -4.04
N ILE A 344 -13.61 22.78 -4.70
CA ILE A 344 -13.97 23.61 -5.85
C ILE A 344 -13.33 23.14 -7.17
N GLY A 345 -12.64 21.99 -7.16
CA GLY A 345 -11.99 21.46 -8.37
C GLY A 345 -10.71 22.19 -8.80
N ASN A 346 -10.12 23.01 -7.94
CA ASN A 346 -8.89 23.75 -8.26
C ASN A 346 -7.65 22.88 -7.99
N LEU A 347 -7.02 22.38 -9.04
CA LEU A 347 -5.78 21.60 -8.96
C LEU A 347 -4.50 22.43 -9.13
N ASP A 348 -4.64 23.73 -9.36
CA ASP A 348 -3.54 24.67 -9.58
C ASP A 348 -3.17 25.49 -8.33
N GLY A 349 -3.64 25.08 -7.16
CA GLY A 349 -3.39 25.76 -5.90
C GLY A 349 -1.92 25.89 -5.55
N ALA A 350 -1.54 27.04 -4.97
CA ALA A 350 -0.21 27.29 -4.42
C ALA A 350 -0.22 27.00 -2.91
N TYR A 351 0.90 26.46 -2.40
CA TYR A 351 1.11 26.08 -1.02
C TYR A 351 2.50 26.58 -0.56
N HIS A 352 2.63 26.96 0.70
CA HIS A 352 3.91 27.42 1.25
C HIS A 352 4.85 26.26 1.55
N HIS A 353 4.36 25.20 2.15
CA HIS A 353 5.14 24.07 2.66
C HIS A 353 4.77 22.75 2.01
N LEU A 354 3.47 22.48 1.83
CA LEU A 354 3.02 21.25 1.21
C LEU A 354 3.40 21.23 -0.29
N LEU A 355 3.95 20.10 -0.74
CA LEU A 355 4.18 19.84 -2.15
C LEU A 355 3.02 19.03 -2.70
N VAL A 356 2.19 19.63 -3.55
CA VAL A 356 0.97 19.00 -4.05
C VAL A 356 1.08 18.83 -5.58
N SER A 357 0.77 17.63 -6.08
CA SER A 357 0.60 17.39 -7.52
C SER A 357 -0.86 17.65 -7.94
N PRO A 358 -1.08 17.99 -9.24
CA PRO A 358 -0.16 17.89 -10.39
C PRO A 358 0.83 19.05 -10.55
N LYS A 359 0.66 20.20 -9.94
CA LYS A 359 1.45 21.41 -10.25
C LYS A 359 2.74 21.56 -9.42
N GLY A 360 2.65 21.57 -8.09
CA GLY A 360 3.74 22.04 -7.23
C GLY A 360 4.79 20.98 -6.90
N LEU A 361 4.42 19.69 -6.79
CA LEU A 361 5.30 18.66 -6.28
C LEU A 361 6.51 18.41 -7.19
N LYS A 362 6.30 18.18 -8.49
CA LYS A 362 7.37 17.87 -9.43
C LYS A 362 8.39 19.02 -9.53
N SER A 363 7.92 20.22 -9.80
CA SER A 363 8.76 21.41 -9.94
C SER A 363 9.60 21.68 -8.69
N ARG A 364 8.99 21.55 -7.50
CA ARG A 364 9.71 21.80 -6.25
C ARG A 364 10.76 20.73 -5.95
N VAL A 365 10.47 19.46 -6.19
CA VAL A 365 11.46 18.39 -6.00
C VAL A 365 12.62 18.53 -6.98
N LEU A 366 12.36 18.88 -8.25
CA LEU A 366 13.42 19.18 -9.23
C LEU A 366 14.28 20.37 -8.76
N SER A 367 13.68 21.45 -8.26
CA SER A 367 14.40 22.60 -7.69
C SER A 367 15.27 22.21 -6.48
N LEU A 368 14.80 21.29 -5.63
CA LEU A 368 15.60 20.78 -4.50
C LEU A 368 16.80 19.96 -4.97
N ILE A 369 16.68 19.23 -6.09
CA ILE A 369 17.82 18.54 -6.71
C ILE A 369 18.80 19.57 -7.30
N ASP A 370 18.31 20.67 -7.93
CA ASP A 370 19.15 21.77 -8.42
C ASP A 370 19.93 22.44 -7.28
N ASP A 371 19.31 22.58 -6.09
CA ASP A 371 20.01 23.07 -4.90
C ASP A 371 21.23 22.17 -4.55
N GLU A 372 21.09 20.85 -4.68
CA GLU A 372 22.20 19.93 -4.42
C GLU A 372 23.23 19.92 -5.56
N ILE A 373 22.81 20.05 -6.81
CA ILE A 373 23.72 20.20 -7.97
C ILE A 373 24.67 21.37 -7.75
N ARG A 374 24.15 22.51 -7.28
CA ARG A 374 25.00 23.72 -6.99
C ARG A 374 26.06 23.47 -5.90
N LYS A 375 25.86 22.44 -5.03
CA LYS A 375 26.84 22.06 -4.01
C LYS A 375 27.95 21.13 -4.54
N GLY A 376 27.76 20.53 -5.73
CA GLY A 376 28.68 19.57 -6.33
C GLY A 376 28.93 18.36 -5.43
N GLU A 377 30.19 17.98 -5.19
CA GLU A 377 30.59 16.85 -4.36
C GLU A 377 30.11 16.91 -2.89
N ARG A 378 29.75 18.10 -2.41
CA ARG A 378 29.13 18.28 -1.08
C ARG A 378 27.63 18.01 -1.08
N GLY A 379 27.02 17.93 -2.26
CA GLY A 379 25.60 17.61 -2.42
C GLY A 379 25.30 16.18 -1.98
N ARG A 380 24.12 16.00 -1.40
CA ARG A 380 23.65 14.69 -0.93
C ARG A 380 22.15 14.52 -1.18
N ILE A 381 21.79 13.44 -1.84
CA ILE A 381 20.37 13.09 -2.07
C ILE A 381 20.13 11.65 -1.60
N VAL A 382 19.08 11.44 -0.82
CA VAL A 382 18.57 10.11 -0.49
C VAL A 382 17.07 10.09 -0.75
N MET A 383 16.62 9.20 -1.62
CA MET A 383 15.20 9.07 -1.93
C MET A 383 14.73 7.64 -1.79
N LYS A 384 13.71 7.43 -0.96
CA LYS A 384 12.99 6.16 -0.88
C LYS A 384 11.63 6.32 -1.56
N MET A 385 11.32 5.41 -2.47
CA MET A 385 10.06 5.37 -3.21
C MET A 385 9.75 3.95 -3.69
N ASN A 386 8.54 3.73 -4.23
CA ASN A 386 8.23 2.42 -4.81
C ASN A 386 8.74 2.28 -6.24
N SER A 387 8.66 3.35 -7.03
CA SER A 387 9.06 3.31 -8.45
C SER A 387 9.59 4.66 -8.92
N LEU A 388 10.51 4.62 -9.88
CA LEU A 388 11.09 5.77 -10.59
C LEU A 388 10.98 5.52 -12.09
N THR A 389 10.11 6.27 -12.79
CA THR A 389 9.89 6.15 -14.24
C THR A 389 9.70 7.49 -14.94
N ASP A 390 9.63 8.60 -14.21
CA ASP A 390 9.47 9.93 -14.77
C ASP A 390 10.78 10.39 -15.40
N VAL A 391 10.72 10.78 -16.67
CA VAL A 391 11.89 11.11 -17.49
C VAL A 391 12.64 12.33 -16.96
N ASP A 392 11.91 13.35 -16.49
CA ASP A 392 12.54 14.58 -16.00
C ASP A 392 13.33 14.33 -14.71
N PHE A 393 12.79 13.49 -13.81
CA PHE A 393 13.52 13.06 -12.62
C PHE A 393 14.74 12.21 -12.97
N ILE A 394 14.64 11.31 -13.95
CA ILE A 394 15.76 10.48 -14.40
C ILE A 394 16.89 11.35 -14.93
N HIS A 395 16.57 12.31 -15.80
CA HIS A 395 17.56 13.24 -16.33
C HIS A 395 18.18 14.12 -15.22
N LYS A 396 17.36 14.66 -14.33
CA LYS A 396 17.84 15.53 -13.24
C LYS A 396 18.72 14.77 -12.23
N ILE A 397 18.40 13.51 -11.91
CA ILE A 397 19.24 12.65 -11.07
C ILE A 397 20.57 12.31 -11.76
N SER A 398 20.55 12.07 -13.07
CA SER A 398 21.78 11.85 -13.86
C SER A 398 22.66 13.11 -13.87
N GLU A 399 22.08 14.28 -14.11
CA GLU A 399 22.76 15.58 -14.04
C GLU A 399 23.39 15.81 -12.65
N ALA A 400 22.65 15.56 -11.58
CA ALA A 400 23.14 15.67 -10.21
C ALA A 400 24.33 14.72 -9.94
N SER A 401 24.25 13.48 -10.40
CA SER A 401 25.35 12.51 -10.27
C SER A 401 26.59 12.96 -11.06
N ALA A 402 26.42 13.43 -12.30
CA ALA A 402 27.50 13.96 -13.11
C ALA A 402 28.17 15.20 -12.48
N ALA A 403 27.41 16.03 -11.75
CA ALA A 403 27.90 17.16 -10.98
C ALA A 403 28.62 16.77 -9.67
N GLY A 404 28.76 15.47 -9.35
CA GLY A 404 29.46 14.97 -8.17
C GLY A 404 28.55 14.74 -6.95
N VAL A 405 27.25 15.00 -7.03
CA VAL A 405 26.29 14.79 -5.93
C VAL A 405 26.20 13.29 -5.60
N LYS A 406 26.33 12.93 -4.32
CA LYS A 406 26.18 11.56 -3.85
C LYS A 406 24.71 11.21 -3.69
N ILE A 407 24.26 10.19 -4.43
CA ILE A 407 22.84 9.83 -4.52
C ILE A 407 22.62 8.37 -4.13
N ASP A 408 21.73 8.15 -3.17
CA ASP A 408 21.21 6.81 -2.81
C ASP A 408 19.71 6.75 -3.08
N LEU A 409 19.29 5.84 -3.95
CA LEU A 409 17.89 5.54 -4.20
C LEU A 409 17.52 4.18 -3.58
N ILE A 410 16.41 4.14 -2.84
CA ILE A 410 15.82 2.91 -2.31
C ILE A 410 14.51 2.68 -3.07
N VAL A 411 14.54 1.78 -4.07
CA VAL A 411 13.43 1.53 -4.99
C VAL A 411 13.10 0.04 -5.02
N ARG A 412 11.90 -0.34 -4.59
CA ARG A 412 11.49 -1.75 -4.56
C ARG A 412 10.84 -2.28 -5.84
N GLY A 413 10.34 -1.40 -6.68
CA GLY A 413 9.61 -1.71 -7.90
C GLY A 413 10.36 -1.29 -9.16
N ILE A 414 9.65 -0.70 -10.12
CA ILE A 414 10.22 -0.27 -11.40
C ILE A 414 11.23 0.87 -11.16
N CYS A 415 12.43 0.72 -11.70
CA CYS A 415 13.47 1.75 -11.66
C CYS A 415 14.07 1.88 -13.07
N CYS A 416 13.85 3.03 -13.71
CA CYS A 416 14.24 3.28 -15.11
C CYS A 416 15.54 4.12 -15.22
N ILE A 417 16.40 4.09 -14.20
CA ILE A 417 17.75 4.65 -14.23
C ILE A 417 18.76 3.58 -13.86
N LEU A 418 19.89 3.53 -14.58
CA LEU A 418 20.99 2.62 -14.28
C LEU A 418 22.07 3.34 -13.47
N PRO A 419 22.54 2.76 -12.35
CA PRO A 419 23.66 3.31 -11.58
C PRO A 419 25.01 2.97 -12.23
N GLY A 420 26.06 3.73 -11.93
CA GLY A 420 27.43 3.42 -12.32
C GLY A 420 27.71 3.53 -13.82
N ILE A 421 26.95 4.31 -14.56
CA ILE A 421 27.23 4.61 -15.96
C ILE A 421 28.27 5.75 -16.04
N PRO A 422 29.47 5.51 -16.63
CA PRO A 422 30.55 6.49 -16.66
C PRO A 422 30.14 7.86 -17.19
N GLY A 423 30.51 8.92 -16.49
CA GLY A 423 30.18 10.31 -16.82
C GLY A 423 28.71 10.71 -16.64
N LYS A 424 27.84 9.80 -16.19
CA LYS A 424 26.40 10.07 -16.03
C LYS A 424 25.88 9.74 -14.64
N THR A 425 26.14 8.53 -14.15
CA THR A 425 25.55 8.05 -12.89
C THR A 425 26.60 7.40 -11.96
N ASP A 426 27.84 7.85 -12.05
CA ASP A 426 28.97 7.35 -11.25
C ASP A 426 28.72 7.46 -9.74
N ASN A 427 28.03 8.51 -9.31
CA ASN A 427 27.74 8.81 -7.92
C ASN A 427 26.36 8.33 -7.46
N LEU A 428 25.67 7.53 -8.28
CA LEU A 428 24.36 6.98 -8.01
C LEU A 428 24.46 5.53 -7.53
N ARG A 429 23.77 5.20 -6.45
CA ARG A 429 23.51 3.83 -6.00
C ARG A 429 22.00 3.57 -5.93
N VAL A 430 21.59 2.39 -6.33
CA VAL A 430 20.18 1.94 -6.26
C VAL A 430 20.12 0.66 -5.45
N THR A 431 19.33 0.70 -4.38
CA THR A 431 19.08 -0.43 -3.47
C THR A 431 17.61 -0.81 -3.52
N SER A 432 17.31 -2.11 -3.57
CA SER A 432 15.96 -2.66 -3.49
C SER A 432 15.82 -3.57 -2.28
N ILE A 433 14.79 -3.37 -1.45
CA ILE A 433 14.49 -4.21 -0.29
C ILE A 433 13.13 -4.88 -0.52
N VAL A 434 13.15 -6.22 -0.52
CA VAL A 434 11.96 -7.06 -0.52
C VAL A 434 12.05 -7.98 0.71
N GLY A 435 11.31 -7.65 1.73
CA GLY A 435 11.37 -8.30 3.04
C GLY A 435 10.02 -8.88 3.47
N ARG A 436 9.88 -9.06 4.78
CA ARG A 436 8.66 -9.53 5.45
C ARG A 436 7.49 -8.60 5.22
N TYR A 437 7.73 -7.29 5.32
CA TYR A 437 6.76 -6.23 5.10
C TYR A 437 6.96 -5.60 3.73
N LEU A 438 5.89 -5.10 3.13
CA LEU A 438 5.98 -4.35 1.88
C LEU A 438 6.58 -2.97 2.15
N GLU A 439 7.75 -2.71 1.58
CA GLU A 439 8.39 -1.40 1.63
C GLU A 439 7.57 -0.38 0.83
N HIS A 440 6.84 0.51 1.52
CA HIS A 440 5.85 1.37 0.89
C HIS A 440 6.08 2.87 1.11
N PRO A 441 6.81 3.37 2.13
CA PRO A 441 6.92 4.80 2.38
C PRO A 441 7.71 5.52 1.29
N ARG A 442 7.41 6.80 1.13
CA ARG A 442 8.19 7.74 0.32
C ARG A 442 8.78 8.76 1.25
N VAL A 443 10.10 8.84 1.21
CA VAL A 443 10.90 9.79 2.00
C VAL A 443 11.96 10.38 1.10
N PHE A 444 12.07 11.70 1.07
CA PHE A 444 13.03 12.42 0.28
C PHE A 444 13.91 13.28 1.18
N VAL A 445 15.21 13.16 1.04
CA VAL A 445 16.22 13.91 1.79
C VAL A 445 17.15 14.60 0.82
N PHE A 446 17.28 15.91 0.96
CA PHE A 446 18.18 16.78 0.21
C PHE A 446 19.11 17.46 1.19
N GLY A 447 20.43 17.33 0.98
CA GLY A 447 21.45 17.82 1.90
C GLY A 447 21.82 16.83 2.98
N SER A 448 22.64 17.27 3.93
CA SER A 448 23.15 16.47 5.05
C SER A 448 23.29 17.34 6.32
N GLY A 449 23.35 16.68 7.48
CA GLY A 449 23.51 17.38 8.76
C GLY A 449 22.30 18.27 9.10
N ALA A 450 22.58 19.45 9.65
CA ALA A 450 21.55 20.41 10.07
C ALA A 450 20.75 21.00 8.90
N ASP A 451 21.38 21.11 7.71
CA ASP A 451 20.76 21.70 6.53
C ASP A 451 19.90 20.71 5.72
N ALA A 452 19.77 19.47 6.19
CA ALA A 452 19.00 18.47 5.51
C ALA A 452 17.50 18.86 5.44
N LYS A 453 16.97 18.93 4.22
CA LYS A 453 15.54 19.09 3.97
C LYS A 453 14.93 17.69 3.81
N VAL A 454 14.00 17.34 4.68
CA VAL A 454 13.37 16.01 4.73
C VAL A 454 11.89 16.13 4.44
N TYR A 455 11.37 15.28 3.55
CA TYR A 455 9.96 15.22 3.20
C TYR A 455 9.45 13.79 3.29
N ILE A 456 8.20 13.62 3.74
CA ILE A 456 7.44 12.38 3.59
C ILE A 456 6.23 12.63 2.69
N GLY A 457 5.79 11.64 1.92
CA GLY A 457 4.66 11.86 1.04
C GLY A 457 4.06 10.61 0.42
N SER A 458 3.09 10.82 -0.46
CA SER A 458 2.35 9.75 -1.10
C SER A 458 2.81 9.45 -2.54
N ALA A 459 3.61 10.34 -3.15
CA ALA A 459 4.03 10.28 -4.54
C ALA A 459 5.26 9.39 -4.77
N ASP A 460 5.18 8.50 -5.76
CA ASP A 460 6.37 7.94 -6.42
C ASP A 460 6.82 8.89 -7.55
N MET A 461 8.07 8.83 -7.95
CA MET A 461 8.58 9.64 -9.09
C MET A 461 8.21 8.97 -10.43
N MET A 462 6.92 8.99 -10.70
CA MET A 462 6.30 8.47 -11.91
C MET A 462 5.41 9.58 -12.51
N THR A 463 5.41 9.74 -13.84
CA THR A 463 4.62 10.75 -14.54
C THR A 463 3.14 10.72 -14.13
N ARG A 464 2.56 9.53 -14.00
CA ARG A 464 1.17 9.40 -13.54
C ARG A 464 0.93 9.94 -12.12
N ASN A 465 1.94 9.90 -11.22
CA ASN A 465 1.80 10.40 -9.85
C ASN A 465 1.96 11.92 -9.82
N THR A 466 2.88 12.44 -10.62
CA THR A 466 3.22 13.85 -10.62
C THR A 466 2.29 14.69 -11.50
N GLU A 467 1.60 14.08 -12.48
CA GLU A 467 0.81 14.79 -13.49
C GLU A 467 -0.66 14.35 -13.60
N LYS A 468 -1.02 13.13 -13.13
CA LYS A 468 -2.38 12.56 -13.28
C LYS A 468 -2.99 12.13 -11.94
N ARG A 469 -2.39 12.56 -10.81
CA ARG A 469 -2.89 12.29 -9.47
C ARG A 469 -2.78 13.51 -8.58
N VAL A 470 -3.63 13.55 -7.56
CA VAL A 470 -3.47 14.45 -6.42
C VAL A 470 -2.68 13.70 -5.34
N GLU A 471 -1.41 14.04 -5.23
CA GLU A 471 -0.48 13.53 -4.22
C GLU A 471 -0.07 14.69 -3.30
N ALA A 472 0.39 14.37 -2.10
CA ALA A 472 0.92 15.37 -1.18
C ALA A 472 2.23 14.89 -0.56
N ALA A 473 3.18 15.81 -0.38
CA ALA A 473 4.37 15.61 0.44
C ALA A 473 4.51 16.77 1.42
N CYS A 474 4.92 16.43 2.65
CA CYS A 474 5.03 17.36 3.77
C CYS A 474 6.49 17.47 4.21
N PRO A 475 7.04 18.66 4.40
CA PRO A 475 8.34 18.84 5.02
C PRO A 475 8.30 18.44 6.49
N ILE A 476 9.44 17.99 6.99
CA ILE A 476 9.64 17.67 8.40
C ILE A 476 10.45 18.78 9.04
N PHE A 477 9.87 19.51 9.98
CA PHE A 477 10.56 20.59 10.68
C PHE A 477 11.15 20.14 12.03
N ASP A 478 10.51 19.18 12.71
CA ASP A 478 11.03 18.65 14.00
C ASP A 478 12.36 17.89 13.79
N GLU A 479 13.42 18.40 14.41
CA GLU A 479 14.77 17.87 14.27
C GLU A 479 14.94 16.43 14.80
N ARG A 480 14.13 16.01 15.77
CA ARG A 480 14.14 14.62 16.29
C ARG A 480 13.57 13.69 15.24
N ILE A 481 12.51 14.10 14.57
CA ILE A 481 11.86 13.32 13.50
C ILE A 481 12.75 13.28 12.26
N LYS A 482 13.41 14.40 11.89
CA LYS A 482 14.41 14.39 10.80
C LYS A 482 15.52 13.37 11.06
N LYS A 483 16.10 13.41 12.26
CA LYS A 483 17.18 12.48 12.66
C LYS A 483 16.71 11.02 12.60
N ARG A 484 15.48 10.74 13.06
CA ARG A 484 14.88 9.40 12.99
C ARG A 484 14.74 8.93 11.54
N LEU A 485 14.16 9.72 10.66
CA LEU A 485 13.98 9.37 9.25
C LEU A 485 15.30 9.16 8.51
N ILE A 486 16.30 10.00 8.78
CA ILE A 486 17.67 9.85 8.23
C ILE A 486 18.33 8.56 8.75
N HIS A 487 18.16 8.26 10.05
CA HIS A 487 18.62 6.99 10.64
C HIS A 487 17.96 5.79 9.96
N ASP A 488 16.64 5.82 9.81
CA ASP A 488 15.88 4.73 9.18
C ASP A 488 16.36 4.47 7.75
N LEU A 489 16.57 5.54 6.95
CA LEU A 489 17.11 5.43 5.61
C LEU A 489 18.53 4.86 5.61
N HIS A 490 19.38 5.26 6.57
CA HIS A 490 20.73 4.75 6.71
C HIS A 490 20.73 3.24 7.03
N VAL A 491 19.87 2.78 7.95
CA VAL A 491 19.69 1.36 8.25
C VAL A 491 19.23 0.58 7.03
N MET A 492 18.30 1.13 6.23
CA MET A 492 17.84 0.51 4.98
C MET A 492 18.96 0.43 3.94
N ILE A 493 19.77 1.49 3.79
CA ILE A 493 20.93 1.49 2.88
C ILE A 493 21.99 0.48 3.36
N SER A 494 22.10 0.24 4.65
CA SER A 494 23.07 -0.70 5.24
C SER A 494 22.59 -2.15 5.24
N ASP A 495 21.32 -2.42 4.90
CA ASP A 495 20.78 -3.80 4.86
C ASP A 495 21.58 -4.67 3.88
N ASN A 496 22.09 -5.80 4.37
CA ASN A 496 22.84 -6.81 3.59
C ASN A 496 22.21 -8.21 3.67
N VAL A 497 21.01 -8.31 4.26
CA VAL A 497 20.24 -9.56 4.38
C VAL A 497 19.15 -9.65 3.33
N LYS A 498 18.35 -8.61 3.20
CA LYS A 498 17.21 -8.53 2.27
C LYS A 498 17.48 -7.60 1.08
N ALA A 499 18.39 -6.64 1.23
CA ALA A 499 18.71 -5.70 0.18
C ALA A 499 19.44 -6.34 -1.01
N ARG A 500 19.11 -5.83 -2.17
CA ARG A 500 19.81 -6.07 -3.43
C ARG A 500 20.26 -4.75 -4.02
N GLU A 501 21.44 -4.73 -4.56
CA GLU A 501 22.04 -3.60 -5.25
C GLU A 501 21.87 -3.77 -6.75
N MET A 502 21.41 -2.73 -7.44
CA MET A 502 21.35 -2.71 -8.89
C MET A 502 22.74 -2.47 -9.47
N LEU A 503 23.09 -3.19 -10.51
CA LEU A 503 24.32 -3.03 -11.28
C LEU A 503 24.08 -2.15 -12.52
N SER A 504 25.16 -1.73 -13.19
CA SER A 504 25.10 -0.89 -14.39
C SER A 504 24.43 -1.53 -15.59
N ASP A 505 24.28 -2.85 -15.60
CA ASP A 505 23.54 -3.61 -16.61
C ASP A 505 22.04 -3.79 -16.28
N GLY A 506 21.57 -3.24 -15.13
CA GLY A 506 20.19 -3.36 -14.65
C GLY A 506 19.90 -4.66 -13.89
N THR A 507 20.86 -5.56 -13.76
CA THR A 507 20.72 -6.75 -12.91
C THR A 507 20.88 -6.41 -11.45
N TYR A 508 20.44 -7.31 -10.56
CA TYR A 508 20.50 -7.11 -9.11
C TYR A 508 21.34 -8.21 -8.46
N ARG A 509 22.29 -7.80 -7.64
CA ARG A 509 23.05 -8.72 -6.81
C ARG A 509 22.69 -8.56 -5.32
N LYS A 510 22.91 -9.59 -4.53
CA LYS A 510 22.81 -9.51 -3.07
C LYS A 510 23.85 -8.50 -2.57
N LYS A 511 23.43 -7.58 -1.71
CA LYS A 511 24.33 -6.58 -1.16
C LYS A 511 25.31 -7.23 -0.18
N ALA A 512 26.59 -6.96 -0.34
CA ALA A 512 27.64 -7.34 0.62
C ALA A 512 27.76 -6.28 1.74
N GLY A 513 28.30 -6.65 2.87
CA GLY A 513 28.55 -5.74 3.98
C GLY A 513 29.07 -6.50 5.20
N ASP A 514 29.69 -5.78 6.13
CA ASP A 514 30.18 -6.32 7.39
C ASP A 514 29.03 -6.55 8.38
N GLY A 515 29.09 -7.66 9.09
CA GLY A 515 28.04 -8.04 10.02
C GLY A 515 26.74 -8.46 9.33
N ARG A 516 25.64 -8.54 10.09
CA ARG A 516 24.32 -8.90 9.62
C ARG A 516 23.33 -7.77 9.93
N VAL A 517 22.96 -7.02 8.94
CA VAL A 517 21.97 -5.94 9.04
C VAL A 517 20.73 -6.31 8.22
N ASN A 518 19.59 -6.49 8.90
CA ASN A 518 18.27 -6.62 8.30
C ASN A 518 17.42 -5.43 8.79
N ALA A 519 17.13 -4.51 7.92
CA ALA A 519 16.47 -3.26 8.29
C ALA A 519 15.14 -3.49 9.03
N GLN A 520 14.28 -4.36 8.51
CA GLN A 520 12.98 -4.63 9.15
C GLN A 520 13.11 -5.32 10.51
N GLU A 521 14.07 -6.25 10.67
CA GLU A 521 14.36 -6.84 11.99
C GLU A 521 14.93 -5.81 12.98
N THR A 522 15.75 -4.88 12.49
CA THR A 522 16.29 -3.77 13.30
C THR A 522 15.16 -2.89 13.82
N PHE A 523 14.26 -2.43 12.96
CA PHE A 523 13.15 -1.60 13.37
C PHE A 523 12.16 -2.32 14.30
N MET A 524 11.92 -3.62 14.10
CA MET A 524 11.15 -4.42 15.06
C MET A 524 11.82 -4.44 16.44
N LYS A 525 13.14 -4.62 16.50
CA LYS A 525 13.92 -4.62 17.76
C LYS A 525 13.91 -3.24 18.43
N GLU A 526 14.08 -2.19 17.65
CA GLU A 526 14.03 -0.81 18.16
C GLU A 526 12.65 -0.50 18.77
N ALA A 527 11.56 -0.85 18.07
CA ALA A 527 10.21 -0.67 18.60
C ALA A 527 9.95 -1.46 19.90
N LEU A 528 10.44 -2.69 19.99
CA LEU A 528 10.35 -3.52 21.21
C LEU A 528 11.16 -2.94 22.37
N ASN A 529 12.33 -2.34 22.09
CA ASN A 529 13.23 -1.81 23.11
C ASN A 529 12.83 -0.41 23.57
N ALA A 530 12.16 0.37 22.75
CA ALA A 530 11.80 1.77 23.02
C ALA A 530 10.94 1.95 24.28
N ARG A 531 10.25 0.91 24.76
CA ARG A 531 9.43 0.89 25.99
C ARG A 531 10.07 0.28 27.22
N ARG A 532 11.30 -0.21 27.15
CA ARG A 532 11.96 -0.70 28.36
C ARG A 532 12.26 0.49 29.25
N PRO A 533 11.65 0.60 30.47
CA PRO A 533 11.97 1.69 31.37
C PRO A 533 13.46 1.65 31.68
N ALA A 534 14.12 2.79 31.66
CA ALA A 534 15.57 2.94 31.96
C ALA A 534 15.97 2.30 33.32
N ALA A 535 15.03 2.09 34.23
CA ALA A 535 15.25 1.43 35.51
C ALA A 535 15.57 -0.07 35.45
N GLN A 536 15.29 -0.77 34.33
CA GLN A 536 15.62 -2.20 34.20
C GLN A 536 17.03 -2.45 33.64
N VAL A 537 17.63 -1.49 32.94
CA VAL A 537 18.98 -1.63 32.39
C VAL A 537 20.03 -1.54 33.50
N HIS A 538 19.80 -0.75 34.54
CA HIS A 538 20.73 -0.64 35.69
C HIS A 538 20.69 -1.82 36.69
N LYS A 539 19.60 -2.61 36.74
CA LYS A 539 19.52 -3.76 37.67
C LYS A 539 20.23 -4.99 37.13
N THR A 540 20.38 -5.15 35.81
CA THR A 540 21.07 -6.31 35.23
C THR A 540 22.58 -6.19 35.30
N GLU A 541 23.17 -5.02 35.23
CA GLU A 541 24.62 -4.84 35.38
C GLU A 541 25.07 -4.89 36.84
N LYS A 542 24.30 -4.32 37.79
CA LYS A 542 24.65 -4.39 39.22
C LYS A 542 24.55 -5.80 39.80
N THR A 543 23.60 -6.62 39.35
CA THR A 543 23.50 -8.02 39.81
C THR A 543 24.59 -8.92 39.25
N SER A 544 25.14 -8.61 38.07
CA SER A 544 26.29 -9.31 37.48
C SER A 544 27.60 -8.99 38.22
N LEU A 545 27.83 -7.76 38.62
CA LEU A 545 29.01 -7.33 39.39
C LEU A 545 29.00 -7.85 40.82
N ILE A 546 27.85 -7.85 41.51
CA ILE A 546 27.73 -8.39 42.87
C ILE A 546 27.90 -9.91 42.88
N ARG A 547 27.38 -10.66 41.89
CA ARG A 547 27.66 -12.12 41.79
C ARG A 547 29.12 -12.45 41.43
N ARG A 548 29.84 -11.57 40.70
CA ARG A 548 31.29 -11.71 40.47
C ARG A 548 32.09 -11.40 41.71
N PHE A 549 31.69 -10.42 42.53
CA PHE A 549 32.35 -10.05 43.77
C PHE A 549 32.26 -11.16 44.83
N PHE A 550 31.10 -11.81 45.01
CA PHE A 550 30.92 -12.93 45.94
C PHE A 550 31.56 -14.25 45.49
N ARG A 551 31.92 -14.43 44.21
CA ARG A 551 32.72 -15.57 43.76
C ARG A 551 34.21 -15.45 43.99
N LEU A 552 34.71 -14.23 44.25
CA LEU A 552 36.13 -13.97 44.48
C LEU A 552 36.53 -14.03 45.97
N PHE A 553 35.58 -13.97 46.92
CA PHE A 553 35.85 -13.94 48.36
C PHE A 553 35.22 -15.09 49.16
N GLY A 554 34.68 -16.09 48.51
CA GLY A 554 34.05 -17.25 49.14
C GLY A 554 34.86 -18.55 49.05
N ARG A 555 36.17 -18.51 49.33
CA ARG A 555 37.00 -19.69 49.64
C ARG A 555 38.00 -19.33 50.73
N ARG A 556 37.58 -19.54 51.95
CA ARG A 556 38.37 -20.01 53.09
C ARG A 556 37.48 -20.73 54.08
#